data_cb267f3c21f7ccb54d2de9efcd387dfd
#
_entry.id   cb267f3c21f7ccb54d2de9efcd387dfd
#
_cell.length_a   1.000
_cell.length_b   1.000
_cell.length_c   1.000
_cell.angle_alpha   90.00
_cell.angle_beta   90.00
_cell.angle_gamma   90.00
#
_symmetry.space_group_name_H-M   'P 1'
#
loop_
_entity.id
_entity.type
_entity.pdbx_description
1 polymer ?
#
loop_
_entity_poly.entity_id
_entity_poly.type
_entity_poly.pdbx_seq_one_letter_code
_entity_poly.pdbx_strand_id
1 'polypeptide(L)'
;MKSSMSRFAACALFATALPLAAADVEINPPPQATDWAALSRLPDWSGVWTPKISDQDRRIKADPMPWKAEIAVQVAQMEASEKAGKPRGLFIDCLPESMPSWMLITHNAMEILFTPGRVTILGESDGNRLRRIYTDGRGHPADPDPTFHGHSIGHWEKDTLVVDTVGVLPQTFVAVSEAVGVPNNGDLHVIERIHLTDSETLQDDLEVFAPRILSRPWKTSRIYFRQRARKYDIVEGVCLQGSFSEALDKDGNAIFVPLPQSEGNPVPVGAAAH
;
A
#
# COMPACT_ATOMS: atom_id res chain seq x y z
N MET A 1 27.81 -88.06 4.70
CA MET A 1 27.91 -86.67 5.08
C MET A 1 27.04 -85.90 4.08
N LYS A 2 25.83 -85.41 4.52
CA LYS A 2 24.88 -84.66 3.68
C LYS A 2 24.83 -83.23 4.24
N SER A 3 25.29 -82.23 3.45
CA SER A 3 25.24 -80.80 3.76
C SER A 3 23.86 -80.26 3.40
N SER A 4 23.15 -79.71 4.39
CA SER A 4 21.87 -79.04 4.22
C SER A 4 22.12 -77.53 3.99
N MET A 5 21.82 -77.04 2.79
CA MET A 5 21.81 -75.57 2.49
C MET A 5 20.44 -74.99 2.83
N SER A 6 20.42 -74.20 3.88
CA SER A 6 19.26 -73.39 4.27
C SER A 6 19.20 -72.17 3.40
N ARG A 7 18.07 -71.95 2.67
CA ARG A 7 17.80 -70.77 1.87
C ARG A 7 17.05 -69.78 2.73
N PHE A 8 17.68 -68.67 3.06
CA PHE A 8 16.99 -67.47 3.63
C PHE A 8 16.30 -66.66 2.51
N ALA A 9 14.99 -66.63 2.55
CA ALA A 9 14.21 -65.73 1.70
C ALA A 9 14.13 -64.37 2.37
N ALA A 10 14.75 -63.35 1.77
CA ALA A 10 14.62 -61.97 2.21
C ALA A 10 13.32 -61.37 1.62
N CYS A 11 12.33 -61.12 2.47
CA CYS A 11 11.14 -60.33 2.10
C CYS A 11 11.53 -58.83 2.10
N ALA A 12 11.65 -58.24 0.92
CA ALA A 12 11.77 -56.80 0.77
C ALA A 12 10.39 -56.14 0.94
N LEU A 13 10.17 -55.45 2.05
CA LEU A 13 9.03 -54.57 2.26
C LEU A 13 9.24 -53.31 1.46
N PHE A 14 8.55 -53.17 0.32
CA PHE A 14 8.41 -51.90 -0.38
C PHE A 14 7.39 -51.05 0.38
N ALA A 15 7.89 -50.06 1.16
CA ALA A 15 7.07 -49.02 1.69
C ALA A 15 6.73 -48.06 0.55
N THR A 16 5.52 -48.12 0.00
CA THR A 16 4.98 -47.14 -0.91
C THR A 16 4.67 -45.88 -0.11
N ALA A 17 5.54 -44.87 -0.19
CA ALA A 17 5.22 -43.52 0.27
C ALA A 17 4.11 -42.95 -0.63
N LEU A 18 2.89 -42.91 -0.13
CA LEU A 18 1.81 -42.12 -0.74
C LEU A 18 2.23 -40.67 -0.67
N PRO A 19 2.16 -39.92 -1.79
CA PRO A 19 2.35 -38.46 -1.71
C PRO A 19 1.24 -37.91 -0.82
N LEU A 20 1.62 -37.28 0.30
CA LEU A 20 0.70 -36.37 1.02
C LEU A 20 0.35 -35.26 0.01
N ALA A 21 -0.85 -35.32 -0.55
CA ALA A 21 -1.40 -34.16 -1.23
C ALA A 21 -1.42 -33.04 -0.17
N ALA A 22 -0.65 -31.97 -0.41
CA ALA A 22 -0.76 -30.75 0.39
C ALA A 22 -2.23 -30.32 0.27
N ALA A 23 -2.96 -30.38 1.38
CA ALA A 23 -4.31 -29.85 1.41
C ALA A 23 -4.21 -28.38 1.02
N ASP A 24 -5.02 -27.95 0.03
CA ASP A 24 -5.11 -26.55 -0.34
C ASP A 24 -5.40 -25.74 0.93
N VAL A 25 -4.45 -24.88 1.31
CA VAL A 25 -4.63 -24.02 2.47
C VAL A 25 -5.70 -23.00 2.13
N GLU A 26 -6.82 -23.05 2.85
CA GLU A 26 -7.90 -22.09 2.66
C GLU A 26 -7.38 -20.68 3.00
N ILE A 27 -7.28 -19.83 2.00
CA ILE A 27 -6.67 -18.48 2.13
C ILE A 27 -7.52 -17.56 3.02
N ASN A 28 -8.84 -17.76 3.03
CA ASN A 28 -9.78 -16.97 3.81
C ASN A 28 -10.79 -17.90 4.51
N PRO A 29 -10.40 -18.62 5.56
CA PRO A 29 -11.32 -19.48 6.29
C PRO A 29 -12.44 -18.64 6.92
N PRO A 30 -13.66 -19.17 7.05
CA PRO A 30 -14.77 -18.45 7.69
C PRO A 30 -14.41 -18.16 9.15
N PRO A 31 -14.52 -16.89 9.59
CA PRO A 31 -14.18 -16.50 10.95
C PRO A 31 -15.17 -17.09 11.95
N GLN A 32 -14.67 -17.48 13.11
CA GLN A 32 -15.47 -17.98 14.23
C GLN A 32 -16.03 -16.81 15.07
N ALA A 33 -17.03 -17.07 15.90
CA ALA A 33 -17.58 -16.05 16.81
C ALA A 33 -16.52 -15.46 17.76
N THR A 34 -15.54 -16.27 18.16
CA THR A 34 -14.39 -15.85 18.98
C THR A 34 -13.49 -14.86 18.27
N ASP A 35 -13.35 -14.96 16.97
CA ASP A 35 -12.50 -14.05 16.16
C ASP A 35 -13.14 -12.67 16.06
N TRP A 36 -14.46 -12.63 15.90
CA TRP A 36 -15.23 -11.38 15.97
C TRP A 36 -15.16 -10.75 17.36
N ALA A 37 -15.30 -11.55 18.42
CA ALA A 37 -15.18 -11.05 19.79
C ALA A 37 -13.78 -10.53 20.11
N ALA A 38 -12.74 -11.06 19.50
CA ALA A 38 -11.36 -10.61 19.69
C ALA A 38 -11.13 -9.17 19.20
N LEU A 39 -11.88 -8.72 18.20
CA LEU A 39 -11.77 -7.35 17.68
C LEU A 39 -12.10 -6.29 18.72
N SER A 40 -12.99 -6.58 19.68
CA SER A 40 -13.32 -5.65 20.75
C SER A 40 -12.18 -5.34 21.73
N ARG A 41 -11.08 -6.08 21.65
CA ARG A 41 -9.87 -5.87 22.46
C ARG A 41 -8.84 -4.98 21.77
N LEU A 42 -9.04 -4.72 20.48
CA LEU A 42 -8.16 -3.84 19.69
C LEU A 42 -8.49 -2.37 20.03
N PRO A 43 -7.54 -1.46 19.82
CA PRO A 43 -7.79 -0.04 19.99
C PRO A 43 -8.89 0.44 19.03
N ASP A 44 -9.70 1.40 19.49
CA ASP A 44 -10.75 1.99 18.67
C ASP A 44 -10.15 2.91 17.61
N TRP A 45 -10.09 2.43 16.38
CA TRP A 45 -9.68 3.23 15.21
C TRP A 45 -10.88 3.64 14.34
N SER A 46 -12.09 3.56 14.85
CA SER A 46 -13.28 3.97 14.13
C SER A 46 -13.28 5.46 13.79
N GLY A 47 -13.95 5.81 12.71
CA GLY A 47 -14.06 7.18 12.21
C GLY A 47 -13.17 7.43 10.99
N VAL A 48 -13.30 8.62 10.46
CA VAL A 48 -12.52 9.09 9.30
C VAL A 48 -11.25 9.77 9.79
N TRP A 49 -10.13 9.48 9.17
CA TRP A 49 -8.82 10.03 9.51
C TRP A 49 -8.32 10.95 8.42
N THR A 50 -7.96 12.18 8.76
CA THR A 50 -7.39 13.14 7.82
C THR A 50 -5.93 13.43 8.13
N PRO A 51 -5.03 13.46 7.13
CA PRO A 51 -3.62 13.68 7.36
C PRO A 51 -3.34 15.11 7.83
N LYS A 52 -2.34 15.27 8.69
CA LYS A 52 -1.81 16.57 9.08
C LYS A 52 -0.77 17.05 8.06
N ILE A 53 -1.21 17.63 6.97
CA ILE A 53 -0.40 18.01 5.81
C ILE A 53 0.81 18.89 6.21
N SER A 54 0.60 19.92 7.02
CA SER A 54 1.69 20.80 7.46
C SER A 54 2.79 20.07 8.25
N ASP A 55 2.47 18.97 8.92
CA ASP A 55 3.45 18.13 9.61
C ASP A 55 4.21 17.24 8.63
N GLN A 56 3.55 16.69 7.62
CA GLN A 56 4.19 15.93 6.55
C GLN A 56 5.27 16.77 5.86
N ASP A 57 4.92 17.96 5.38
CA ASP A 57 5.85 18.88 4.72
C ASP A 57 7.03 19.24 5.60
N ARG A 58 6.75 19.56 6.87
CA ARG A 58 7.79 19.89 7.85
C ARG A 58 8.77 18.73 8.06
N ARG A 59 8.27 17.49 8.15
CA ARG A 59 9.11 16.30 8.36
C ARG A 59 9.96 15.97 7.15
N ILE A 60 9.39 16.03 5.95
CA ILE A 60 10.13 15.82 4.70
C ILE A 60 11.25 16.85 4.55
N LYS A 61 11.00 18.12 4.93
CA LYS A 61 12.04 19.17 4.90
C LYS A 61 13.11 18.98 5.98
N ALA A 62 12.75 18.47 7.15
CA ALA A 62 13.67 18.30 8.27
C ALA A 62 14.61 17.09 8.08
N ASP A 63 14.10 15.99 7.52
CA ASP A 63 14.88 14.79 7.15
C ASP A 63 14.45 14.33 5.75
N PRO A 64 15.02 14.94 4.70
CA PRO A 64 14.67 14.59 3.33
C PRO A 64 15.11 13.17 3.00
N MET A 65 14.42 12.56 2.07
CA MET A 65 14.79 11.22 1.58
C MET A 65 16.26 11.18 1.14
N PRO A 66 17.02 10.21 1.61
CA PRO A 66 18.44 10.09 1.32
C PRO A 66 18.67 9.46 -0.07
N TRP A 67 18.29 10.19 -1.12
CA TRP A 67 18.44 9.73 -2.49
C TRP A 67 19.91 9.39 -2.82
N LYS A 68 20.12 8.39 -3.66
CA LYS A 68 21.42 8.20 -4.32
C LYS A 68 21.72 9.41 -5.22
N ALA A 69 22.99 9.68 -5.47
CA ALA A 69 23.44 10.89 -6.20
C ALA A 69 22.77 11.03 -7.58
N GLU A 70 22.68 9.94 -8.33
CA GLU A 70 22.04 9.90 -9.65
C GLU A 70 20.53 10.13 -9.59
N ILE A 71 19.87 9.67 -8.52
CA ILE A 71 18.44 9.87 -8.27
C ILE A 71 18.16 11.32 -7.81
N ALA A 72 19.02 11.87 -6.96
CA ALA A 72 18.89 13.25 -6.48
C ALA A 72 18.89 14.26 -7.63
N VAL A 73 19.64 14.01 -8.71
CA VAL A 73 19.62 14.85 -9.91
C VAL A 73 18.26 14.84 -10.58
N GLN A 74 17.62 13.67 -10.70
CA GLN A 74 16.29 13.54 -11.28
C GLN A 74 15.23 14.25 -10.42
N VAL A 75 15.29 14.06 -9.11
CA VAL A 75 14.39 14.72 -8.14
C VAL A 75 14.50 16.24 -8.25
N ALA A 76 15.74 16.78 -8.26
CA ALA A 76 15.95 18.22 -8.38
C ALA A 76 15.41 18.81 -9.70
N GLN A 77 15.47 18.05 -10.80
CA GLN A 77 14.87 18.46 -12.08
C GLN A 77 13.34 18.48 -12.00
N MET A 78 12.72 17.53 -11.32
CA MET A 78 11.28 17.50 -11.12
C MET A 78 10.83 18.65 -10.23
N GLU A 79 11.53 18.93 -9.13
CA GLU A 79 11.27 20.08 -8.26
C GLU A 79 11.38 21.42 -9.01
N ALA A 80 12.38 21.55 -9.87
CA ALA A 80 12.55 22.74 -10.70
C ALA A 80 11.39 22.91 -11.70
N SER A 81 10.90 21.82 -12.28
CA SER A 81 9.76 21.80 -13.19
C SER A 81 8.45 22.18 -12.45
N GLU A 82 8.24 21.64 -11.25
CA GLU A 82 7.11 21.98 -10.40
C GLU A 82 7.09 23.49 -10.06
N LYS A 83 8.24 24.04 -9.62
CA LYS A 83 8.41 25.47 -9.33
C LYS A 83 8.17 26.36 -10.55
N ALA A 84 8.45 25.85 -11.75
CA ALA A 84 8.19 26.57 -13.00
C ALA A 84 6.72 26.45 -13.48
N GLY A 85 5.83 25.86 -12.70
CA GLY A 85 4.43 25.63 -13.06
C GLY A 85 4.25 24.62 -14.19
N LYS A 86 5.21 23.72 -14.38
CA LYS A 86 5.18 22.64 -15.36
C LYS A 86 5.37 21.28 -14.67
N PRO A 87 4.53 20.96 -13.68
CA PRO A 87 4.65 19.69 -12.98
C PRO A 87 4.47 18.54 -13.99
N ARG A 88 5.31 17.53 -13.88
CA ARG A 88 5.15 16.24 -14.53
C ARG A 88 4.84 15.25 -13.41
N GLY A 89 3.57 15.18 -13.02
CA GLY A 89 3.23 14.51 -11.79
C GLY A 89 2.65 13.15 -11.99
N LEU A 90 2.79 12.38 -10.97
CA LEU A 90 2.25 11.05 -10.75
C LEU A 90 0.73 11.02 -10.85
N PHE A 91 0.08 12.14 -10.49
CA PHE A 91 -1.39 12.27 -10.42
C PHE A 91 -2.01 12.83 -11.70
N ILE A 92 -1.21 13.41 -12.61
CA ILE A 92 -1.72 13.94 -13.89
C ILE A 92 -2.25 12.81 -14.77
N ASP A 93 -1.67 11.63 -14.67
CA ASP A 93 -2.03 10.46 -15.46
C ASP A 93 -3.00 9.50 -14.73
N CYS A 94 -3.62 9.94 -13.64
CA CYS A 94 -4.50 9.12 -12.80
C CYS A 94 -3.87 7.79 -12.37
N LEU A 95 -2.55 7.74 -12.24
CA LEU A 95 -1.88 6.57 -11.70
C LEU A 95 -2.15 6.49 -10.20
N PRO A 96 -2.53 5.31 -9.70
CA PRO A 96 -2.75 5.15 -8.27
C PRO A 96 -1.51 5.47 -7.47
N GLU A 97 -1.69 6.16 -6.35
CA GLU A 97 -0.64 6.27 -5.35
C GLU A 97 -0.25 4.86 -4.88
N SER A 98 1.05 4.61 -4.83
CA SER A 98 1.59 3.33 -4.38
C SER A 98 2.13 3.43 -2.96
N MET A 99 2.40 2.31 -2.32
CA MET A 99 3.20 2.33 -1.09
C MET A 99 4.66 2.72 -1.42
N PRO A 100 5.33 3.52 -0.58
CA PRO A 100 4.83 4.15 0.65
C PRO A 100 4.12 5.50 0.41
N SER A 101 4.08 6.00 -0.83
CA SER A 101 3.60 7.35 -1.15
C SER A 101 2.16 7.58 -0.68
N TRP A 102 1.31 6.58 -0.79
CA TRP A 102 -0.07 6.64 -0.31
C TRP A 102 -0.17 6.99 1.19
N MET A 103 0.75 6.51 2.02
CA MET A 103 0.82 6.89 3.43
C MET A 103 1.67 8.14 3.68
N LEU A 104 2.53 8.53 2.73
CA LEU A 104 3.48 9.61 2.91
C LEU A 104 2.96 10.99 2.49
N ILE A 105 2.25 11.05 1.36
CA ILE A 105 1.93 12.31 0.71
C ILE A 105 0.44 12.54 0.46
N THR A 106 -0.41 11.52 0.63
CA THR A 106 -1.84 11.71 0.41
C THR A 106 -2.41 12.86 1.25
N HIS A 107 -3.27 13.65 0.66
CA HIS A 107 -4.02 14.71 1.33
C HIS A 107 -5.44 14.28 1.67
N ASN A 108 -5.86 13.14 1.19
CA ASN A 108 -7.22 12.64 1.29
C ASN A 108 -7.47 11.89 2.60
N ALA A 109 -8.74 11.80 2.95
CA ALA A 109 -9.17 11.08 4.13
C ALA A 109 -9.08 9.57 3.93
N MET A 110 -9.01 8.84 5.03
CA MET A 110 -9.07 7.39 5.05
C MET A 110 -9.93 6.89 6.20
N GLU A 111 -10.48 5.69 6.04
CA GLU A 111 -11.16 4.91 7.05
C GLU A 111 -10.45 3.59 7.28
N ILE A 112 -10.39 3.14 8.54
CA ILE A 112 -9.70 1.89 8.91
C ILE A 112 -10.72 0.91 9.46
N LEU A 113 -10.84 -0.23 8.80
CA LEU A 113 -11.83 -1.26 9.10
C LEU A 113 -11.15 -2.54 9.59
N PHE A 114 -11.64 -3.06 10.72
CA PHE A 114 -11.17 -4.31 11.28
C PHE A 114 -12.15 -5.44 10.96
N THR A 115 -11.61 -6.51 10.41
CA THR A 115 -12.31 -7.78 10.30
C THR A 115 -11.39 -8.89 10.82
N PRO A 116 -11.92 -10.06 11.25
CA PRO A 116 -11.06 -11.14 11.70
C PRO A 116 -9.94 -11.47 10.72
N GLY A 117 -8.71 -11.44 11.22
CA GLY A 117 -7.50 -11.71 10.42
C GLY A 117 -7.11 -10.64 9.40
N ARG A 118 -7.73 -9.44 9.46
CA ARG A 118 -7.46 -8.40 8.46
C ARG A 118 -7.75 -6.99 8.97
N VAL A 119 -6.88 -6.08 8.60
CA VAL A 119 -7.12 -4.63 8.63
C VAL A 119 -7.25 -4.13 7.20
N THR A 120 -8.28 -3.36 6.91
CA THR A 120 -8.49 -2.73 5.61
C THR A 120 -8.47 -1.22 5.78
N ILE A 121 -7.63 -0.54 5.02
CA ILE A 121 -7.60 0.91 4.94
C ILE A 121 -8.29 1.30 3.63
N LEU A 122 -9.36 2.08 3.71
CA LEU A 122 -10.07 2.66 2.59
C LEU A 122 -9.72 4.15 2.52
N GLY A 123 -9.16 4.60 1.40
CA GLY A 123 -8.83 6.00 1.16
C GLY A 123 -9.72 6.61 0.09
N GLU A 124 -9.88 7.92 0.12
CA GLU A 124 -10.63 8.66 -0.90
C GLU A 124 -9.88 8.81 -2.21
N SER A 125 -8.54 8.82 -2.16
CA SER A 125 -7.72 9.07 -3.36
C SER A 125 -7.91 8.02 -4.44
N ASP A 126 -7.78 8.46 -5.69
CA ASP A 126 -7.65 7.60 -6.87
C ASP A 126 -8.76 6.57 -7.07
N GLY A 127 -10.01 6.91 -6.78
CA GLY A 127 -11.17 6.03 -6.94
C GLY A 127 -11.39 5.11 -5.74
N ASN A 128 -11.29 5.65 -4.54
CA ASN A 128 -11.55 4.95 -3.27
C ASN A 128 -10.74 3.66 -3.12
N ARG A 129 -9.43 3.81 -3.20
CA ARG A 129 -8.50 2.69 -3.09
C ARG A 129 -8.56 2.02 -1.72
N LEU A 130 -8.40 0.72 -1.73
CA LEU A 130 -8.30 -0.06 -0.50
C LEU A 130 -6.94 -0.76 -0.42
N ARG A 131 -6.38 -0.80 0.79
CA ARG A 131 -5.20 -1.56 1.15
C ARG A 131 -5.59 -2.63 2.16
N ARG A 132 -5.16 -3.86 1.95
CA ARG A 132 -5.37 -4.97 2.87
C ARG A 132 -4.10 -5.32 3.59
N ILE A 133 -4.20 -5.43 4.90
CA ILE A 133 -3.12 -5.90 5.78
C ILE A 133 -3.61 -7.19 6.44
N TYR A 134 -2.95 -8.29 6.18
CA TYR A 134 -3.32 -9.61 6.72
C TYR A 134 -2.75 -9.76 8.13
N THR A 135 -3.62 -10.00 9.10
CA THR A 135 -3.26 -10.14 10.52
C THR A 135 -3.58 -11.55 11.07
N ASP A 136 -3.73 -12.52 10.20
CA ASP A 136 -4.06 -13.91 10.51
C ASP A 136 -2.81 -14.81 10.72
N GLY A 137 -1.63 -14.21 10.78
CA GLY A 137 -0.37 -14.91 11.00
C GLY A 137 0.27 -15.53 9.76
N ARG A 138 -0.32 -15.27 8.56
CA ARG A 138 0.33 -15.71 7.31
C ARG A 138 1.64 -14.94 7.08
N GLY A 139 2.57 -15.59 6.36
CA GLY A 139 3.75 -14.92 5.82
C GLY A 139 3.51 -14.30 4.45
N HIS A 140 4.50 -13.58 3.92
CA HIS A 140 4.49 -13.20 2.51
C HIS A 140 4.60 -14.44 1.61
N PRO A 141 3.93 -14.45 0.44
CA PRO A 141 4.25 -15.42 -0.61
C PRO A 141 5.73 -15.33 -0.98
N ALA A 142 6.32 -16.44 -1.41
CA ALA A 142 7.71 -16.45 -1.87
C ALA A 142 7.94 -15.55 -3.10
N ASP A 143 6.92 -15.40 -3.93
CA ASP A 143 6.89 -14.54 -5.11
C ASP A 143 5.53 -13.80 -5.13
N PRO A 144 5.40 -12.69 -4.42
CA PRO A 144 4.15 -11.94 -4.37
C PRO A 144 3.90 -11.23 -5.70
N ASP A 145 2.68 -11.32 -6.23
CA ASP A 145 2.26 -10.56 -7.40
C ASP A 145 2.45 -9.07 -7.15
N PRO A 146 3.22 -8.35 -7.99
CA PRO A 146 3.47 -6.93 -7.80
C PRO A 146 2.19 -6.10 -7.97
N THR A 147 1.88 -5.27 -6.98
CA THR A 147 0.72 -4.37 -7.01
C THR A 147 1.11 -2.96 -6.57
N PHE A 148 0.21 -1.98 -6.74
CA PHE A 148 0.46 -0.60 -6.27
C PHE A 148 0.67 -0.54 -4.74
N HIS A 149 -0.11 -1.29 -3.97
CA HIS A 149 0.00 -1.29 -2.51
C HIS A 149 0.88 -2.42 -1.96
N GLY A 150 1.38 -3.31 -2.83
CA GLY A 150 2.15 -4.48 -2.43
C GLY A 150 1.31 -5.51 -1.69
N HIS A 151 2.01 -6.48 -1.10
CA HIS A 151 1.44 -7.46 -0.17
C HIS A 151 1.83 -7.07 1.26
N SER A 152 0.84 -6.75 2.09
CA SER A 152 1.05 -6.33 3.48
C SER A 152 0.58 -7.42 4.45
N ILE A 153 1.46 -7.78 5.38
CA ILE A 153 1.13 -8.60 6.55
C ILE A 153 1.31 -7.76 7.81
N GLY A 154 0.62 -8.09 8.89
CA GLY A 154 0.72 -7.35 10.12
C GLY A 154 0.49 -8.20 11.35
N HIS A 155 0.97 -7.71 12.48
CA HIS A 155 0.69 -8.27 13.79
C HIS A 155 0.55 -7.15 14.84
N TRP A 156 -0.15 -7.46 15.90
CA TRP A 156 -0.36 -6.51 16.98
C TRP A 156 0.71 -6.67 18.06
N GLU A 157 1.40 -5.58 18.38
CA GLU A 157 2.24 -5.44 19.56
C GLU A 157 1.53 -4.53 20.56
N LYS A 158 0.72 -5.11 21.43
CA LYS A 158 -0.24 -4.39 22.32
C LYS A 158 -1.21 -3.56 21.47
N ASP A 159 -1.10 -2.23 21.52
CA ASP A 159 -1.97 -1.28 20.83
C ASP A 159 -1.35 -0.75 19.52
N THR A 160 -0.23 -1.31 19.10
CA THR A 160 0.48 -0.93 17.87
C THR A 160 0.33 -2.03 16.82
N LEU A 161 -0.16 -1.69 15.65
CA LEU A 161 -0.13 -2.56 14.48
C LEU A 161 1.22 -2.40 13.78
N VAL A 162 2.01 -3.46 13.77
CA VAL A 162 3.26 -3.52 13.00
C VAL A 162 2.96 -4.14 11.66
N VAL A 163 3.29 -3.44 10.58
CA VAL A 163 3.00 -3.86 9.20
C VAL A 163 4.29 -4.02 8.42
N ASP A 164 4.37 -5.10 7.68
CA ASP A 164 5.45 -5.42 6.75
C ASP A 164 4.88 -5.47 5.33
N THR A 165 5.45 -4.71 4.39
CA THR A 165 4.97 -4.60 3.02
C THR A 165 6.09 -4.82 2.01
N VAL A 166 5.87 -5.79 1.12
CA VAL A 166 6.74 -6.13 -0.01
C VAL A 166 5.93 -6.26 -1.30
N GLY A 167 6.57 -6.53 -2.43
CA GLY A 167 5.87 -6.77 -3.69
C GLY A 167 5.17 -5.53 -4.25
N VAL A 168 5.70 -4.35 -3.98
CA VAL A 168 5.22 -3.10 -4.61
C VAL A 168 5.74 -3.06 -6.05
N LEU A 169 4.84 -2.73 -6.97
CA LEU A 169 5.12 -2.69 -8.41
C LEU A 169 6.34 -1.79 -8.72
N PRO A 170 7.40 -2.28 -9.39
CA PRO A 170 8.66 -1.55 -9.56
C PRO A 170 8.57 -0.20 -10.26
N GLN A 171 7.56 -0.03 -11.13
CA GLN A 171 7.32 1.19 -11.89
C GLN A 171 6.62 2.28 -11.09
N THR A 172 6.10 1.94 -9.91
CA THR A 172 5.42 2.90 -9.05
C THR A 172 6.41 3.77 -8.30
N PHE A 173 5.96 4.95 -7.95
CA PHE A 173 6.84 6.00 -7.48
C PHE A 173 6.95 6.05 -5.95
N VAL A 174 8.16 6.27 -5.47
CA VAL A 174 8.39 6.79 -4.12
C VAL A 174 8.43 8.31 -4.26
N ALA A 175 7.41 8.97 -3.74
CA ALA A 175 7.16 10.38 -3.95
C ALA A 175 7.38 11.20 -2.67
N VAL A 176 7.78 12.45 -2.84
CA VAL A 176 7.93 13.46 -1.78
C VAL A 176 6.88 14.58 -1.90
N SER A 177 6.23 14.69 -3.05
CA SER A 177 5.05 15.52 -3.31
C SER A 177 4.22 14.88 -4.41
N GLU A 178 3.08 15.47 -4.71
CA GLU A 178 2.21 15.03 -5.81
C GLU A 178 2.86 15.15 -7.21
N ALA A 179 3.92 15.94 -7.32
CA ALA A 179 4.60 16.22 -8.58
C ALA A 179 6.04 15.69 -8.62
N VAL A 180 6.58 15.23 -7.49
CA VAL A 180 7.99 14.84 -7.37
C VAL A 180 8.14 13.45 -6.77
N GLY A 181 8.66 12.54 -7.54
CA GLY A 181 8.95 11.17 -7.12
C GLY A 181 9.67 10.41 -8.20
N VAL A 182 10.20 9.25 -7.85
CA VAL A 182 10.93 8.38 -8.78
C VAL A 182 10.44 6.95 -8.66
N PRO A 183 10.48 6.15 -9.73
CA PRO A 183 10.16 4.72 -9.65
C PRO A 183 11.01 4.03 -8.59
N ASN A 184 10.41 3.13 -7.81
CA ASN A 184 11.14 2.39 -6.78
C ASN A 184 12.16 1.40 -7.36
N ASN A 185 12.01 1.00 -8.61
CA ASN A 185 12.87 0.12 -9.37
C ASN A 185 12.99 -1.31 -8.80
N GLY A 186 12.08 -1.72 -7.92
CA GLY A 186 12.08 -3.01 -7.23
C GLY A 186 12.84 -2.99 -5.90
N ASP A 187 12.75 -4.09 -5.17
CA ASP A 187 13.33 -4.28 -3.82
C ASP A 187 12.83 -3.27 -2.78
N LEU A 188 11.67 -2.66 -3.02
CA LEU A 188 11.00 -1.79 -2.04
C LEU A 188 10.41 -2.64 -0.92
N HIS A 189 10.77 -2.28 0.31
CA HIS A 189 10.25 -2.88 1.52
C HIS A 189 9.88 -1.75 2.50
N VAL A 190 8.71 -1.83 3.11
CA VAL A 190 8.21 -0.81 4.03
C VAL A 190 7.76 -1.48 5.32
N ILE A 191 8.28 -0.99 6.44
CA ILE A 191 7.82 -1.35 7.78
C ILE A 191 7.07 -0.15 8.35
N GLU A 192 5.88 -0.40 8.89
CA GLU A 192 5.06 0.63 9.54
C GLU A 192 4.72 0.22 10.97
N ARG A 193 4.57 1.20 11.83
CA ARG A 193 4.11 1.04 13.21
C ARG A 193 2.99 2.03 13.45
N ILE A 194 1.77 1.55 13.32
CA ILE A 194 0.56 2.37 13.39
C ILE A 194 -0.03 2.26 14.80
N HIS A 195 -0.25 3.39 15.46
CA HIS A 195 -0.78 3.43 16.81
C HIS A 195 -1.49 4.77 17.11
N LEU A 196 -2.34 4.77 18.12
CA LEU A 196 -2.91 6.00 18.65
C LEU A 196 -1.91 6.65 19.62
N THR A 197 -1.64 7.94 19.46
CA THR A 197 -0.93 8.75 20.46
C THR A 197 -1.88 9.31 21.52
N ASP A 198 -3.13 9.51 21.14
CA ASP A 198 -4.29 9.83 21.98
C ASP A 198 -5.58 9.39 21.27
N SER A 199 -6.76 9.61 21.86
CA SER A 199 -8.04 9.16 21.28
C SER A 199 -8.38 9.76 19.91
N GLU A 200 -7.78 10.88 19.53
CA GLU A 200 -8.10 11.64 18.33
C GLU A 200 -6.91 11.74 17.35
N THR A 201 -5.77 11.14 17.70
CA THR A 201 -4.54 11.24 16.90
C THR A 201 -3.96 9.86 16.63
N LEU A 202 -3.87 9.51 15.36
CA LEU A 202 -3.20 8.30 14.86
C LEU A 202 -1.82 8.68 14.33
N GLN A 203 -0.80 7.92 14.69
CA GLN A 203 0.54 8.05 14.17
C GLN A 203 0.94 6.78 13.43
N ASP A 204 1.56 6.96 12.30
CA ASP A 204 2.23 5.92 11.52
C ASP A 204 3.73 6.23 11.43
N ASP A 205 4.55 5.39 12.03
CA ASP A 205 6.00 5.46 11.95
C ASP A 205 6.49 4.52 10.85
N LEU A 206 7.04 5.09 9.78
CA LEU A 206 7.47 4.35 8.61
C LEU A 206 8.99 4.20 8.56
N GLU A 207 9.45 3.02 8.16
CA GLU A 207 10.82 2.76 7.73
C GLU A 207 10.82 2.23 6.30
N VAL A 208 11.44 2.98 5.38
CA VAL A 208 11.44 2.70 3.95
C VAL A 208 12.80 2.19 3.53
N PHE A 209 12.84 0.97 3.01
CA PHE A 209 14.01 0.34 2.43
C PHE A 209 13.84 0.29 0.91
N ALA A 210 14.59 1.09 0.19
CA ALA A 210 14.57 1.15 -1.26
C ALA A 210 16.01 1.22 -1.80
N PRO A 211 16.79 0.13 -1.70
CA PRO A 211 18.24 0.16 -1.93
C PRO A 211 18.64 0.50 -3.36
N ARG A 212 17.69 0.47 -4.31
CA ARG A 212 17.94 0.88 -5.69
C ARG A 212 17.94 2.40 -5.87
N ILE A 213 17.21 3.13 -5.01
CA ILE A 213 17.04 4.58 -5.13
C ILE A 213 17.53 5.36 -3.90
N LEU A 214 17.57 4.74 -2.73
CA LEU A 214 18.05 5.35 -1.48
C LEU A 214 19.45 4.88 -1.12
N SER A 215 20.26 5.75 -0.55
CA SER A 215 21.60 5.45 -0.05
C SER A 215 21.61 4.77 1.33
N ARG A 216 20.53 4.91 2.09
CA ARG A 216 20.27 4.26 3.38
C ARG A 216 18.76 4.11 3.59
N PRO A 217 18.30 3.26 4.51
CA PRO A 217 16.91 3.28 4.95
C PRO A 217 16.50 4.66 5.44
N TRP A 218 15.26 5.05 5.16
CA TRP A 218 14.69 6.33 5.57
C TRP A 218 13.56 6.12 6.58
N LYS A 219 13.61 6.88 7.69
CA LYS A 219 12.58 6.82 8.74
C LYS A 219 11.83 8.13 8.80
N THR A 220 10.53 8.03 8.93
CA THR A 220 9.65 9.20 9.08
C THR A 220 8.39 8.81 9.83
N SER A 221 7.55 9.79 10.13
CA SER A 221 6.24 9.56 10.76
C SER A 221 5.17 10.39 10.06
N ARG A 222 3.93 9.89 10.12
CA ARG A 222 2.74 10.61 9.65
C ARG A 222 1.74 10.72 10.78
N ILE A 223 1.06 11.85 10.84
CA ILE A 223 0.04 12.16 11.83
C ILE A 223 -1.29 12.32 11.11
N TYR A 224 -2.32 11.68 11.66
CA TYR A 224 -3.68 11.78 11.19
C TYR A 224 -4.59 12.20 12.33
N PHE A 225 -5.56 13.06 12.05
CA PHE A 225 -6.56 13.49 13.01
C PHE A 225 -7.90 12.81 12.74
N ARG A 226 -8.54 12.34 13.80
CA ARG A 226 -9.86 11.73 13.72
C ARG A 226 -10.92 12.77 13.46
N GLN A 227 -11.75 12.50 12.48
CA GLN A 227 -12.90 13.31 12.12
C GLN A 227 -14.18 12.54 12.49
N ARG A 228 -15.00 13.13 13.37
CA ARG A 228 -16.27 12.53 13.80
C ARG A 228 -17.49 13.36 13.37
N ALA A 229 -17.27 14.51 12.78
CA ALA A 229 -18.35 15.34 12.27
C ALA A 229 -18.86 14.77 10.94
N ARG A 230 -20.19 14.68 10.78
CA ARG A 230 -20.83 14.13 9.58
C ARG A 230 -20.35 14.70 8.24
N LYS A 231 -19.88 15.95 8.25
CA LYS A 231 -19.31 16.61 7.05
C LYS A 231 -17.95 16.02 6.59
N TYR A 232 -17.36 15.12 7.36
CA TYR A 232 -16.10 14.47 7.05
C TYR A 232 -16.30 12.99 6.74
N ASP A 233 -17.39 12.65 6.10
CA ASP A 233 -17.58 11.28 5.59
C ASP A 233 -16.66 11.04 4.38
N ILE A 234 -16.32 9.77 4.12
CA ILE A 234 -15.56 9.37 2.93
C ILE A 234 -16.41 9.67 1.69
N VAL A 235 -15.86 10.44 0.77
CA VAL A 235 -16.50 10.74 -0.51
C VAL A 235 -15.99 9.83 -1.62
N GLU A 236 -16.75 9.70 -2.70
CA GLU A 236 -16.30 8.99 -3.88
C GLU A 236 -15.24 9.83 -4.61
N GLY A 237 -14.02 9.29 -4.66
CA GLY A 237 -12.92 9.88 -5.42
C GLY A 237 -12.92 9.39 -6.86
N VAL A 238 -12.90 10.30 -7.83
CA VAL A 238 -12.80 9.96 -9.25
C VAL A 238 -11.66 10.74 -9.88
N CYS A 239 -10.71 10.04 -10.47
CA CYS A 239 -9.72 10.65 -11.34
C CYS A 239 -10.16 10.50 -12.79
N LEU A 240 -10.35 11.62 -13.49
CA LEU A 240 -10.78 11.66 -14.88
C LEU A 240 -9.61 12.07 -15.77
N GLN A 241 -8.89 11.08 -16.27
CA GLN A 241 -7.72 11.32 -17.10
C GLN A 241 -8.11 12.02 -18.42
N GLY A 242 -7.64 13.27 -18.57
CA GLY A 242 -7.64 13.97 -19.86
C GLY A 242 -8.99 14.30 -20.49
N SER A 243 -10.10 13.96 -19.83
CA SER A 243 -11.44 14.14 -20.41
C SER A 243 -12.18 15.35 -19.87
N PHE A 244 -11.88 15.76 -18.64
CA PHE A 244 -12.59 16.84 -17.96
C PHE A 244 -11.63 17.67 -17.09
N SER A 245 -11.93 18.94 -16.89
CA SER A 245 -11.34 19.78 -15.84
C SER A 245 -12.41 20.12 -14.83
N GLU A 246 -12.01 20.22 -13.58
CA GLU A 246 -12.86 20.75 -12.54
C GLU A 246 -12.95 22.28 -12.68
N ALA A 247 -14.16 22.82 -12.64
CA ALA A 247 -14.43 24.25 -12.66
C ALA A 247 -15.57 24.58 -11.70
N LEU A 248 -15.73 25.85 -11.39
CA LEU A 248 -16.88 26.31 -10.63
C LEU A 248 -17.89 26.95 -11.58
N ASP A 249 -19.17 26.65 -11.39
CA ASP A 249 -20.25 27.38 -12.06
C ASP A 249 -20.41 28.81 -11.46
N LYS A 250 -21.33 29.59 -12.02
CA LYS A 250 -21.63 30.95 -11.56
C LYS A 250 -22.11 31.02 -10.11
N ASP A 251 -22.59 29.94 -9.56
CA ASP A 251 -23.13 29.81 -8.19
C ASP A 251 -22.10 29.20 -7.22
N GLY A 252 -20.87 28.88 -7.72
CA GLY A 252 -19.78 28.33 -6.93
C GLY A 252 -19.83 26.83 -6.73
N ASN A 253 -20.67 26.10 -7.48
CA ASN A 253 -20.70 24.64 -7.43
C ASN A 253 -19.64 24.05 -8.35
N ALA A 254 -19.02 22.95 -7.93
CA ALA A 254 -18.08 22.20 -8.75
C ALA A 254 -18.81 21.59 -9.98
N ILE A 255 -18.25 21.83 -11.14
CA ILE A 255 -18.71 21.23 -12.40
C ILE A 255 -17.53 20.62 -13.14
N PHE A 256 -17.80 19.56 -13.90
CA PHE A 256 -16.81 18.94 -14.77
C PHE A 256 -16.99 19.49 -16.18
N VAL A 257 -16.01 20.25 -16.66
CA VAL A 257 -16.00 20.80 -18.01
C VAL A 257 -15.17 19.91 -18.90
N PRO A 258 -15.72 19.38 -20.02
CA PRO A 258 -14.94 18.63 -20.97
C PRO A 258 -13.73 19.43 -21.46
N LEU A 259 -12.54 18.82 -21.38
CA LEU A 259 -11.35 19.43 -21.97
C LEU A 259 -11.50 19.45 -23.50
N PRO A 260 -11.01 20.50 -24.18
CA PRO A 260 -10.92 20.49 -25.62
C PRO A 260 -10.14 19.24 -26.04
N GLN A 261 -10.75 18.40 -26.86
CA GLN A 261 -10.04 17.25 -27.41
C GLN A 261 -8.88 17.79 -28.23
N SER A 262 -7.64 17.49 -27.80
CA SER A 262 -6.47 17.76 -28.63
C SER A 262 -6.61 16.92 -29.90
N GLU A 263 -6.74 17.58 -31.03
CA GLU A 263 -6.72 16.92 -32.34
C GLU A 263 -5.40 16.13 -32.43
N GLY A 264 -5.46 14.81 -32.31
CA GLY A 264 -4.37 13.99 -32.77
C GLY A 264 -3.73 12.95 -31.86
N ASN A 265 -4.42 12.39 -30.87
CA ASN A 265 -4.01 11.06 -30.39
C ASN A 265 -5.24 10.29 -29.88
N PRO A 266 -5.74 9.31 -30.65
CA PRO A 266 -6.67 8.35 -30.08
C PRO A 266 -5.92 7.58 -29.01
N VAL A 267 -6.39 7.72 -27.75
CA VAL A 267 -5.97 6.84 -26.66
C VAL A 267 -6.16 5.40 -27.15
N PRO A 268 -5.13 4.55 -27.17
CA PRO A 268 -5.33 3.16 -27.48
C PRO A 268 -6.27 2.58 -26.40
N VAL A 269 -7.48 2.25 -26.79
CA VAL A 269 -8.36 1.44 -25.94
C VAL A 269 -7.61 0.13 -25.74
N GLY A 270 -7.11 -0.05 -24.53
CA GLY A 270 -6.17 -1.10 -24.17
C GLY A 270 -6.69 -2.47 -24.58
N ALA A 271 -5.83 -3.21 -25.22
CA ALA A 271 -5.99 -4.63 -25.38
C ALA A 271 -6.11 -5.23 -23.96
N ALA A 272 -7.28 -5.80 -23.66
CA ALA A 272 -7.44 -6.66 -22.51
C ALA A 272 -6.43 -7.79 -22.66
N ALA A 273 -5.44 -7.81 -21.80
CA ALA A 273 -4.59 -8.98 -21.61
C ALA A 273 -5.43 -10.03 -20.86
N HIS A 274 -5.61 -11.17 -21.51
CA HIS A 274 -6.17 -12.38 -20.91
C HIS A 274 -5.20 -13.01 -19.94
#